data_9cfa3310e276bb78b4cb4da4752918a7
#
_entry.id   9cfa3310e276bb78b4cb4da4752918a7
#
_cell.length_a   1.000
_cell.length_b   1.000
_cell.length_c   1.000
_cell.angle_alpha   90.00
_cell.angle_beta   90.00
_cell.angle_gamma   90.00
#
_symmetry.space_group_name_H-M   'P 1'
#
loop_
_entity.id
_entity.type
_entity.pdbx_description
1 polymer ?
#
loop_
_entity_poly.entity_id
_entity_poly.type
_entity_poly.pdbx_seq_one_letter_code
_entity_poly.pdbx_strand_id
1 'polypeptide(L)'
;MKFGGTSVGTVRAMRQAISIVAREEGKCTPLVVLSACSGITNKLVHIADAAGRSALDEAMALASEVRSFHLKLVDELIKNAALKAGLASTIEQLSSRLEMLIKGVDIVGELTERSRDMFCSFGELFSTTVFAAAMKELGHNVAWVDVRTVMITDDNFGSARPLDEVCEEKVKQIIRPLLAKGTTVVTQGYIGATKDGRTTTLGRGGSDFSAALLGAWLNDNSIQIWTDVDGVMTTDPRLVPEARSIRVMTFSEAAELAYLGAKVLHPDTIAPALQKNIPVYVLNSLHPDAKGTIITNDPERLSGMSYEGLVKSIAVKKGQCIINIRSNRMMGRHGFMNELFDVFSRYGVSVEMISTSEVSVSLTVDDKSFSNELIQDLKSIGDVEIEHNVATVSVIGDNLRMSRGVAGRIFSALKNVNLRMISQGASEINVGFVVEEQEVVTAVNNLHKEFFSAPEDHAIFETPAGSR
;
A
#
# COMPACT_ATOMS: atom_id res chain seq x y z
N MET A 1 -1.05 12.52 9.76
CA MET A 1 -2.07 12.33 8.67
C MET A 1 -1.35 12.09 7.35
N LYS A 2 -1.73 11.08 6.58
CA LYS A 2 -1.16 10.85 5.24
C LYS A 2 -2.26 10.97 4.19
N PHE A 3 -1.98 11.65 3.09
CA PHE A 3 -2.91 11.74 1.95
C PHE A 3 -2.30 11.10 0.70
N GLY A 4 -3.08 10.20 0.07
CA GLY A 4 -2.70 9.53 -1.17
C GLY A 4 -2.77 10.45 -2.39
N GLY A 5 -2.25 9.99 -3.53
CA GLY A 5 -2.19 10.80 -4.77
C GLY A 5 -3.55 11.25 -5.28
N THR A 6 -4.60 10.45 -5.12
CA THR A 6 -5.99 10.81 -5.46
C THR A 6 -6.51 11.96 -4.61
N SER A 7 -6.10 12.02 -3.33
CA SER A 7 -6.49 13.07 -2.39
C SER A 7 -5.83 14.43 -2.67
N VAL A 8 -4.77 14.47 -3.49
CA VAL A 8 -4.04 15.70 -3.87
C VAL A 8 -3.91 15.89 -5.37
N GLY A 9 -4.56 15.04 -6.19
CA GLY A 9 -4.45 15.01 -7.64
C GLY A 9 -5.25 16.08 -8.40
N THR A 10 -6.10 16.86 -7.72
CA THR A 10 -6.90 17.92 -8.32
C THR A 10 -7.05 19.08 -7.35
N VAL A 11 -7.41 20.27 -7.86
CA VAL A 11 -7.71 21.45 -7.03
C VAL A 11 -8.80 21.15 -5.99
N ARG A 12 -9.88 20.46 -6.40
CA ARG A 12 -10.97 20.08 -5.51
C ARG A 12 -10.49 19.14 -4.40
N ALA A 13 -9.73 18.13 -4.76
CA ALA A 13 -9.18 17.15 -3.80
C ALA A 13 -8.19 17.81 -2.83
N MET A 14 -7.29 18.68 -3.31
CA MET A 14 -6.38 19.44 -2.43
C MET A 14 -7.14 20.33 -1.44
N ARG A 15 -8.14 21.08 -1.89
CA ARG A 15 -8.99 21.91 -1.00
C ARG A 15 -9.69 21.04 0.04
N GLN A 16 -10.19 19.88 -0.36
CA GLN A 16 -10.82 18.93 0.56
C GLN A 16 -9.80 18.40 1.59
N ALA A 17 -8.60 18.00 1.16
CA ALA A 17 -7.55 17.54 2.05
C ALA A 17 -7.13 18.67 3.05
N ILE A 18 -6.99 19.91 2.59
CA ILE A 18 -6.72 21.07 3.46
C ILE A 18 -7.85 21.25 4.48
N SER A 19 -9.12 21.15 4.08
CA SER A 19 -10.24 21.26 5.01
C SER A 19 -10.26 20.16 6.07
N ILE A 20 -9.81 18.95 5.71
CA ILE A 20 -9.64 17.85 6.67
C ILE A 20 -8.53 18.15 7.66
N VAL A 21 -7.38 18.65 7.18
CA VAL A 21 -6.28 19.08 8.07
C VAL A 21 -6.74 20.18 9.01
N ALA A 22 -7.46 21.20 8.51
CA ALA A 22 -8.00 22.30 9.30
C ALA A 22 -8.95 21.83 10.43
N ARG A 23 -9.75 20.79 10.19
CA ARG A 23 -10.58 20.17 11.23
C ARG A 23 -9.76 19.50 12.32
N GLU A 24 -8.64 18.91 11.98
CA GLU A 24 -7.75 18.27 12.95
C GLU A 24 -6.91 19.31 13.71
N GLU A 25 -6.53 20.45 13.12
CA GLU A 25 -5.85 21.57 13.81
C GLU A 25 -6.63 22.09 15.02
N GLY A 26 -7.96 21.98 15.00
CA GLY A 26 -8.80 22.29 16.15
C GLY A 26 -8.66 21.31 17.34
N LYS A 27 -8.01 20.16 17.16
CA LYS A 27 -7.84 19.11 18.17
C LYS A 27 -6.39 18.88 18.55
N CYS A 28 -5.48 18.94 17.58
CA CYS A 28 -4.05 18.70 17.75
C CYS A 28 -3.26 19.45 16.66
N THR A 29 -1.93 19.49 16.76
CA THR A 29 -1.07 20.03 15.70
C THR A 29 -0.67 18.89 14.76
N PRO A 30 -1.20 18.82 13.52
CA PRO A 30 -0.96 17.67 12.65
C PRO A 30 0.41 17.71 11.96
N LEU A 31 0.97 16.50 11.76
CA LEU A 31 2.00 16.24 10.78
C LEU A 31 1.32 15.67 9.53
N VAL A 32 1.51 16.31 8.38
CA VAL A 32 0.88 15.95 7.10
C VAL A 32 1.92 15.38 6.16
N VAL A 33 1.73 14.12 5.77
CA VAL A 33 2.58 13.39 4.81
C VAL A 33 1.82 13.26 3.50
N LEU A 34 2.42 13.68 2.39
CA LEU A 34 1.75 13.63 1.08
C LEU A 34 2.50 12.74 0.10
N SER A 35 1.73 12.04 -0.71
CA SER A 35 2.21 11.39 -1.93
C SER A 35 2.30 12.38 -3.10
N ALA A 36 2.95 11.98 -4.19
CA ALA A 36 2.80 12.65 -5.47
C ALA A 36 1.33 12.73 -5.90
N CYS A 37 0.97 13.72 -6.72
CA CYS A 37 -0.34 13.79 -7.34
C CYS A 37 -0.60 12.54 -8.20
N SER A 38 -1.87 12.11 -8.27
CA SER A 38 -2.27 10.90 -9.02
C SER A 38 -1.71 10.90 -10.44
N GLY A 39 -1.07 9.79 -10.84
CA GLY A 39 -0.47 9.58 -12.15
C GLY A 39 0.92 10.21 -12.34
N ILE A 40 1.36 11.12 -11.47
CA ILE A 40 2.65 11.82 -11.62
C ILE A 40 3.83 10.87 -11.41
N THR A 41 3.78 9.98 -10.41
CA THR A 41 4.85 8.98 -10.20
C THR A 41 5.06 8.12 -11.44
N ASN A 42 3.99 7.62 -12.06
CA ASN A 42 4.08 6.84 -13.29
C ASN A 42 4.69 7.66 -14.45
N LYS A 43 4.32 8.93 -14.59
CA LYS A 43 4.94 9.82 -15.58
C LYS A 43 6.45 10.00 -15.33
N LEU A 44 6.85 10.17 -14.07
CA LEU A 44 8.27 10.30 -13.71
C LEU A 44 9.08 9.03 -13.98
N VAL A 45 8.47 7.85 -13.76
CA VAL A 45 9.08 6.56 -14.17
C VAL A 45 9.23 6.51 -15.69
N HIS A 46 8.20 6.87 -16.46
CA HIS A 46 8.30 6.91 -17.93
C HIS A 46 9.34 7.93 -18.43
N ILE A 47 9.45 9.09 -17.76
CA ILE A 47 10.53 10.08 -18.06
C ILE A 47 11.91 9.45 -17.84
N ALA A 48 12.10 8.76 -16.71
CA ALA A 48 13.36 8.09 -16.39
C ALA A 48 13.70 7.02 -17.45
N ASP A 49 12.72 6.18 -17.80
CA ASP A 49 12.89 5.12 -18.80
C ASP A 49 13.16 5.70 -20.20
N ALA A 50 12.49 6.79 -20.60
CA ALA A 50 12.74 7.49 -21.86
C ALA A 50 14.14 8.09 -21.91
N ALA A 51 14.58 8.75 -20.85
CA ALA A 51 15.93 9.28 -20.74
C ALA A 51 16.98 8.17 -20.82
N GLY A 52 16.77 7.04 -20.13
CA GLY A 52 17.70 5.90 -20.13
C GLY A 52 17.84 5.18 -21.47
N ARG A 53 16.84 5.31 -22.38
CA ARG A 53 16.91 4.78 -23.74
C ARG A 53 17.22 5.85 -24.80
N SER A 54 17.71 7.02 -24.38
CA SER A 54 18.06 8.17 -25.25
C SER A 54 16.88 8.70 -26.08
N ALA A 55 15.66 8.65 -25.54
CA ALA A 55 14.47 9.26 -26.13
C ALA A 55 14.21 10.65 -25.51
N LEU A 56 15.16 11.57 -25.72
CA LEU A 56 15.21 12.89 -25.08
C LEU A 56 13.93 13.70 -25.30
N ASP A 57 13.44 13.77 -26.55
CA ASP A 57 12.25 14.56 -26.90
C ASP A 57 11.00 14.06 -26.14
N GLU A 58 10.83 12.74 -26.02
CA GLU A 58 9.75 12.12 -25.25
C GLU A 58 9.85 12.46 -23.76
N ALA A 59 11.03 12.31 -23.18
CA ALA A 59 11.28 12.62 -21.77
C ALA A 59 11.02 14.11 -21.47
N MET A 60 11.45 15.02 -22.33
CA MET A 60 11.24 16.46 -22.19
C MET A 60 9.77 16.85 -22.36
N ALA A 61 9.04 16.23 -23.29
CA ALA A 61 7.61 16.45 -23.46
C ALA A 61 6.82 16.05 -22.19
N LEU A 62 7.08 14.86 -21.65
CA LEU A 62 6.46 14.40 -20.42
C LEU A 62 6.81 15.28 -19.20
N ALA A 63 8.06 15.76 -19.11
CA ALA A 63 8.48 16.69 -18.05
C ALA A 63 7.74 18.04 -18.17
N SER A 64 7.53 18.54 -19.38
CA SER A 64 6.72 19.74 -19.64
C SER A 64 5.25 19.56 -19.22
N GLU A 65 4.67 18.36 -19.41
CA GLU A 65 3.33 18.05 -18.91
C GLU A 65 3.26 18.06 -17.37
N VAL A 66 4.26 17.46 -16.69
CA VAL A 66 4.34 17.48 -15.20
C VAL A 66 4.44 18.92 -14.71
N ARG A 67 5.28 19.74 -15.31
CA ARG A 67 5.42 21.17 -14.99
C ARG A 67 4.10 21.92 -15.18
N SER A 68 3.49 21.79 -16.35
CA SER A 68 2.24 22.48 -16.72
C SER A 68 1.10 22.09 -15.78
N PHE A 69 1.02 20.82 -15.39
CA PHE A 69 0.04 20.33 -14.42
C PHE A 69 0.18 21.05 -13.08
N HIS A 70 1.39 21.15 -12.53
CA HIS A 70 1.61 21.79 -11.23
C HIS A 70 1.44 23.31 -11.28
N LEU A 71 1.85 23.96 -12.37
CA LEU A 71 1.58 25.41 -12.56
C LEU A 71 0.09 25.70 -12.64
N LYS A 72 -0.71 24.83 -13.26
CA LYS A 72 -2.17 24.95 -13.25
C LYS A 72 -2.74 24.82 -11.83
N LEU A 73 -2.26 23.88 -11.02
CA LEU A 73 -2.66 23.79 -9.61
C LEU A 73 -2.33 25.07 -8.85
N VAL A 74 -1.14 25.64 -9.07
CA VAL A 74 -0.74 26.94 -8.47
C VAL A 74 -1.70 28.05 -8.88
N ASP A 75 -2.03 28.14 -10.18
CA ASP A 75 -2.91 29.18 -10.72
C ASP A 75 -4.30 29.15 -10.10
N GLU A 76 -4.87 27.97 -9.91
CA GLU A 76 -6.22 27.79 -9.39
C GLU A 76 -6.33 27.81 -7.86
N LEU A 77 -5.26 27.45 -7.13
CA LEU A 77 -5.24 27.40 -5.67
C LEU A 77 -4.84 28.71 -5.02
N ILE A 78 -3.89 29.45 -5.60
CA ILE A 78 -3.27 30.64 -5.00
C ILE A 78 -3.81 31.90 -5.66
N LYS A 79 -4.40 32.79 -4.85
CA LYS A 79 -4.93 34.09 -5.31
C LYS A 79 -3.97 35.25 -5.02
N ASN A 80 -3.21 35.18 -3.92
CA ASN A 80 -2.23 36.19 -3.57
C ASN A 80 -1.12 36.22 -4.63
N ALA A 81 -0.96 37.37 -5.31
CA ALA A 81 -0.03 37.49 -6.44
C ALA A 81 1.44 37.25 -6.05
N ALA A 82 1.88 37.72 -4.88
CA ALA A 82 3.25 37.55 -4.41
C ALA A 82 3.56 36.07 -4.08
N LEU A 83 2.65 35.39 -3.34
CA LEU A 83 2.75 33.98 -3.01
C LEU A 83 2.73 33.13 -4.28
N LYS A 84 1.83 33.45 -5.23
CA LYS A 84 1.72 32.77 -6.51
C LYS A 84 3.00 32.86 -7.34
N ALA A 85 3.57 34.07 -7.47
CA ALA A 85 4.80 34.29 -8.18
C ALA A 85 5.98 33.51 -7.56
N GLY A 86 6.11 33.56 -6.23
CA GLY A 86 7.15 32.83 -5.50
C GLY A 86 7.01 31.31 -5.66
N LEU A 87 5.78 30.79 -5.57
CA LEU A 87 5.50 29.38 -5.75
C LEU A 87 5.76 28.92 -7.21
N ALA A 88 5.31 29.70 -8.19
CA ALA A 88 5.58 29.42 -9.59
C ALA A 88 7.10 29.36 -9.87
N SER A 89 7.89 30.29 -9.31
CA SER A 89 9.34 30.25 -9.41
C SER A 89 9.92 28.97 -8.79
N THR A 90 9.38 28.48 -7.66
CA THR A 90 9.83 27.22 -7.05
C THR A 90 9.51 26.02 -7.94
N ILE A 91 8.33 25.96 -8.54
CA ILE A 91 7.94 24.90 -9.51
C ILE A 91 8.87 24.94 -10.74
N GLU A 92 9.20 26.12 -11.26
CA GLU A 92 10.15 26.27 -12.37
C GLU A 92 11.56 25.76 -12.01
N GLN A 93 12.04 26.04 -10.80
CA GLN A 93 13.34 25.54 -10.33
C GLN A 93 13.35 24.01 -10.22
N LEU A 94 12.29 23.41 -9.68
CA LEU A 94 12.16 21.96 -9.62
C LEU A 94 12.10 21.35 -11.04
N SER A 95 11.36 21.97 -11.96
CA SER A 95 11.26 21.54 -13.35
C SER A 95 12.60 21.62 -14.08
N SER A 96 13.35 22.71 -13.91
CA SER A 96 14.68 22.86 -14.47
C SER A 96 15.67 21.80 -13.94
N ARG A 97 15.55 21.44 -12.67
CA ARG A 97 16.37 20.34 -12.10
C ARG A 97 16.00 18.99 -12.70
N LEU A 98 14.69 18.73 -12.91
CA LEU A 98 14.22 17.52 -13.59
C LEU A 98 14.76 17.45 -15.02
N GLU A 99 14.70 18.54 -15.79
CA GLU A 99 15.24 18.65 -17.15
C GLU A 99 16.76 18.43 -17.19
N MET A 100 17.51 18.98 -16.23
CA MET A 100 18.95 18.72 -16.11
C MET A 100 19.24 17.24 -15.85
N LEU A 101 18.44 16.57 -15.01
CA LEU A 101 18.58 15.15 -14.73
C LEU A 101 18.29 14.31 -15.98
N ILE A 102 17.24 14.64 -16.76
CA ILE A 102 16.92 14.01 -18.04
C ILE A 102 18.13 14.09 -18.98
N LYS A 103 18.65 15.29 -19.20
CA LYS A 103 19.83 15.50 -20.08
C LYS A 103 21.07 14.75 -19.57
N GLY A 104 21.28 14.72 -18.27
CA GLY A 104 22.40 13.99 -17.67
C GLY A 104 22.32 12.49 -17.92
N VAL A 105 21.16 11.87 -17.74
CA VAL A 105 20.94 10.44 -17.99
C VAL A 105 21.01 10.13 -19.48
N ASP A 106 20.42 10.96 -20.34
CA ASP A 106 20.48 10.83 -21.80
C ASP A 106 21.91 10.85 -22.33
N ILE A 107 22.76 11.78 -21.83
CA ILE A 107 24.19 11.87 -22.22
C ILE A 107 24.96 10.64 -21.78
N VAL A 108 24.71 10.12 -20.59
CA VAL A 108 25.38 8.92 -20.05
C VAL A 108 24.88 7.65 -20.73
N GLY A 109 23.61 7.63 -21.19
CA GLY A 109 22.96 6.48 -21.81
C GLY A 109 22.67 5.33 -20.81
N GLU A 110 22.70 5.62 -19.51
CA GLU A 110 22.48 4.64 -18.46
C GLU A 110 21.55 5.18 -17.36
N LEU A 111 20.50 4.44 -17.04
CA LEU A 111 19.58 4.72 -15.94
C LEU A 111 19.90 3.81 -14.76
N THR A 112 20.56 4.34 -13.74
CA THR A 112 20.80 3.63 -12.49
C THR A 112 19.58 3.70 -11.55
N GLU A 113 19.44 2.77 -10.59
CA GLU A 113 18.39 2.83 -9.56
C GLU A 113 18.49 4.14 -8.74
N ARG A 114 19.66 4.63 -8.46
CA ARG A 114 19.88 5.95 -7.84
C ARG A 114 19.28 7.08 -8.65
N SER A 115 19.48 7.08 -9.97
CA SER A 115 18.91 8.11 -10.86
C SER A 115 17.38 7.97 -10.90
N ARG A 116 16.86 6.74 -10.93
CA ARG A 116 15.43 6.44 -10.87
C ARG A 116 14.79 7.00 -9.61
N ASP A 117 15.39 6.79 -8.44
CA ASP A 117 14.93 7.36 -7.16
C ASP A 117 14.86 8.88 -7.21
N MET A 118 15.87 9.52 -7.80
CA MET A 118 15.89 10.95 -7.96
C MET A 118 14.74 11.44 -8.88
N PHE A 119 14.46 10.77 -10.01
CA PHE A 119 13.31 11.09 -10.85
C PHE A 119 11.99 10.96 -10.07
N CYS A 120 11.79 9.85 -9.41
CA CYS A 120 10.54 9.59 -8.66
C CYS A 120 10.31 10.64 -7.57
N SER A 121 11.37 11.13 -6.92
CA SER A 121 11.25 12.09 -5.81
C SER A 121 10.60 13.42 -6.18
N PHE A 122 10.67 13.83 -7.44
CA PHE A 122 10.06 15.10 -7.87
C PHE A 122 8.55 15.14 -7.66
N GLY A 123 7.87 14.00 -7.72
CA GLY A 123 6.41 13.94 -7.53
C GLY A 123 5.97 14.48 -6.17
N GLU A 124 6.58 13.98 -5.11
CA GLU A 124 6.31 14.41 -3.74
C GLU A 124 6.83 15.82 -3.44
N LEU A 125 7.96 16.21 -4.03
CA LEU A 125 8.46 17.58 -3.91
C LEU A 125 7.49 18.60 -4.51
N PHE A 126 6.95 18.34 -5.70
CA PHE A 126 5.95 19.19 -6.32
C PHE A 126 4.66 19.27 -5.50
N SER A 127 4.06 18.13 -5.15
CA SER A 127 2.76 18.08 -4.48
C SER A 127 2.79 18.77 -3.11
N THR A 128 3.81 18.49 -2.30
CA THR A 128 3.94 19.05 -0.95
C THR A 128 4.23 20.54 -0.96
N THR A 129 5.02 21.03 -1.92
CA THR A 129 5.30 22.45 -2.10
C THR A 129 4.02 23.23 -2.41
N VAL A 130 3.20 22.73 -3.35
CA VAL A 130 1.91 23.33 -3.70
C VAL A 130 0.95 23.29 -2.52
N PHE A 131 0.83 22.17 -1.84
CA PHE A 131 -0.08 21.98 -0.72
C PHE A 131 0.25 22.91 0.47
N ALA A 132 1.53 22.98 0.86
CA ALA A 132 1.95 23.85 1.94
C ALA A 132 1.71 25.34 1.62
N ALA A 133 1.91 25.77 0.37
CA ALA A 133 1.60 27.12 -0.07
C ALA A 133 0.09 27.40 -0.07
N ALA A 134 -0.72 26.43 -0.49
CA ALA A 134 -2.18 26.57 -0.45
C ALA A 134 -2.72 26.66 0.99
N MET A 135 -2.15 25.94 1.94
CA MET A 135 -2.46 26.13 3.37
C MET A 135 -2.08 27.52 3.88
N LYS A 136 -0.90 28.04 3.49
CA LYS A 136 -0.48 29.42 3.83
C LYS A 136 -1.42 30.48 3.25
N GLU A 137 -1.89 30.29 2.00
CA GLU A 137 -2.88 31.16 1.36
C GLU A 137 -4.16 31.29 2.20
N LEU A 138 -4.58 30.18 2.83
CA LEU A 138 -5.77 30.12 3.68
C LEU A 138 -5.52 30.58 5.13
N GLY A 139 -4.30 31.05 5.47
CA GLY A 139 -3.95 31.59 6.78
C GLY A 139 -3.51 30.56 7.81
N HIS A 140 -3.28 29.31 7.43
CA HIS A 140 -2.79 28.29 8.37
C HIS A 140 -1.31 28.54 8.76
N ASN A 141 -0.98 28.24 10.00
CA ASN A 141 0.40 28.25 10.48
C ASN A 141 1.08 26.95 10.07
N VAL A 142 1.80 26.96 8.93
CA VAL A 142 2.36 25.75 8.32
C VAL A 142 3.84 25.91 7.98
N ALA A 143 4.62 24.85 8.24
CA ALA A 143 5.99 24.69 7.81
C ALA A 143 6.11 23.54 6.80
N TRP A 144 6.76 23.80 5.68
CA TRP A 144 7.18 22.74 4.76
C TRP A 144 8.56 22.24 5.18
N VAL A 145 8.70 20.93 5.38
CA VAL A 145 9.95 20.27 5.77
C VAL A 145 10.32 19.27 4.69
N ASP A 146 11.53 19.39 4.17
CA ASP A 146 12.08 18.36 3.26
C ASP A 146 12.37 17.09 4.04
N VAL A 147 11.60 16.02 3.80
CA VAL A 147 11.71 14.77 4.53
C VAL A 147 13.11 14.15 4.44
N ARG A 148 13.87 14.43 3.38
CA ARG A 148 15.23 13.94 3.19
C ARG A 148 16.22 14.45 4.25
N THR A 149 15.85 15.47 5.00
CA THR A 149 16.62 15.95 6.16
C THR A 149 16.30 15.17 7.43
N VAL A 150 15.26 14.35 7.42
CA VAL A 150 14.71 13.58 8.56
C VAL A 150 14.77 12.09 8.30
N MET A 151 14.31 11.65 7.13
CA MET A 151 14.25 10.24 6.69
C MET A 151 15.61 9.83 6.12
N ILE A 152 16.54 9.49 7.01
CA ILE A 152 17.88 9.04 6.64
C ILE A 152 17.87 7.52 6.43
N THR A 153 18.38 7.07 5.28
CA THR A 153 18.30 5.67 4.85
C THR A 153 19.68 5.06 4.56
N ASP A 154 19.69 3.75 4.33
CA ASP A 154 20.78 3.08 3.62
C ASP A 154 20.78 3.50 2.13
N ASP A 155 21.69 2.91 1.34
CA ASP A 155 21.86 3.18 -0.10
C ASP A 155 21.30 2.05 -1.00
N ASN A 156 20.34 1.27 -0.49
CA ASN A 156 19.60 0.30 -1.28
C ASN A 156 18.54 1.01 -2.12
N PHE A 157 18.96 1.67 -3.20
CA PHE A 157 18.09 2.46 -4.05
C PHE A 157 16.90 1.64 -4.59
N GLY A 158 15.73 2.28 -4.70
CA GLY A 158 14.46 1.67 -5.09
C GLY A 158 13.69 1.02 -3.94
N SER A 159 14.37 0.64 -2.83
CA SER A 159 13.79 0.01 -1.64
C SER A 159 14.65 0.25 -0.40
N ALA A 160 14.99 1.52 -0.17
CA ALA A 160 15.89 1.92 0.91
C ALA A 160 15.25 1.74 2.29
N ARG A 161 16.06 1.35 3.27
CA ARG A 161 15.63 1.15 4.65
C ARG A 161 16.03 2.33 5.51
N PRO A 162 15.10 2.91 6.27
CA PRO A 162 15.40 3.97 7.22
C PRO A 162 16.34 3.49 8.33
N LEU A 163 17.22 4.39 8.77
CA LEU A 163 18.12 4.19 9.90
C LEU A 163 17.41 4.73 11.16
N ASP A 164 16.64 3.87 11.83
CA ASP A 164 15.66 4.24 12.85
C ASP A 164 16.20 5.21 13.91
N GLU A 165 17.33 4.90 14.55
CA GLU A 165 17.92 5.75 15.60
C GLU A 165 18.26 7.16 15.09
N VAL A 166 18.80 7.25 13.86
CA VAL A 166 19.17 8.51 13.22
C VAL A 166 17.92 9.32 12.89
N CYS A 167 16.91 8.65 12.31
CA CYS A 167 15.65 9.28 11.94
C CYS A 167 14.89 9.78 13.16
N GLU A 168 14.81 9.00 14.24
CA GLU A 168 14.16 9.39 15.48
C GLU A 168 14.80 10.65 16.08
N GLU A 169 16.14 10.72 16.08
CA GLU A 169 16.85 11.91 16.55
C GLU A 169 16.56 13.14 15.66
N LYS A 170 16.53 12.95 14.32
CA LYS A 170 16.17 14.04 13.39
C LYS A 170 14.73 14.51 13.57
N VAL A 171 13.79 13.60 13.83
CA VAL A 171 12.39 13.95 14.15
C VAL A 171 12.32 14.80 15.42
N LYS A 172 13.07 14.44 16.47
CA LYS A 172 13.16 15.21 17.73
C LYS A 172 13.74 16.60 17.52
N GLN A 173 14.72 16.73 16.63
CA GLN A 173 15.41 18.01 16.38
C GLN A 173 14.63 18.94 15.44
N ILE A 174 13.97 18.42 14.41
CA ILE A 174 13.40 19.20 13.30
C ILE A 174 11.87 19.29 13.41
N ILE A 175 11.17 18.16 13.54
CA ILE A 175 9.70 18.11 13.46
C ILE A 175 9.06 18.46 14.81
N ARG A 176 9.46 17.80 15.88
CA ARG A 176 8.84 17.97 17.21
C ARG A 176 8.80 19.44 17.70
N PRO A 177 9.85 20.26 17.51
CA PRO A 177 9.81 21.66 17.94
C PRO A 177 8.80 22.51 17.16
N LEU A 178 8.53 22.18 15.88
CA LEU A 178 7.53 22.87 15.07
C LEU A 178 6.12 22.52 15.56
N LEU A 179 5.84 21.24 15.73
CA LEU A 179 4.56 20.77 16.26
C LEU A 179 4.27 21.32 17.65
N ALA A 180 5.27 21.37 18.54
CA ALA A 180 5.13 21.94 19.88
C ALA A 180 4.81 23.45 19.90
N LYS A 181 5.14 24.18 18.82
CA LYS A 181 4.80 25.59 18.63
C LYS A 181 3.42 25.78 17.97
N GLY A 182 2.65 24.74 17.77
CA GLY A 182 1.36 24.81 17.08
C GLY A 182 1.52 25.05 15.56
N THR A 183 2.64 24.65 14.97
CA THR A 183 2.88 24.77 13.53
C THR A 183 2.64 23.43 12.85
N THR A 184 1.63 23.35 11.99
CA THR A 184 1.37 22.18 11.14
C THR A 184 2.58 21.93 10.23
N VAL A 185 3.07 20.70 10.21
CA VAL A 185 4.20 20.31 9.35
C VAL A 185 3.67 19.58 8.12
N VAL A 186 4.05 20.06 6.94
CA VAL A 186 3.80 19.36 5.65
C VAL A 186 5.12 18.81 5.13
N THR A 187 5.15 17.52 4.82
CA THR A 187 6.34 16.82 4.35
C THR A 187 6.01 15.74 3.30
N GLN A 188 7.03 15.23 2.62
CA GLN A 188 6.92 14.19 1.62
C GLN A 188 6.77 12.81 2.28
N GLY A 189 5.97 11.94 1.66
CA GLY A 189 6.08 10.51 1.85
C GLY A 189 7.05 9.88 0.84
N TYR A 190 7.24 8.57 0.89
CA TYR A 190 7.92 7.74 -0.09
C TYR A 190 9.43 7.97 -0.23
N ILE A 191 9.95 9.17 -0.03
CA ILE A 191 11.35 9.52 -0.26
C ILE A 191 12.14 9.68 1.05
N GLY A 192 13.45 9.48 0.96
CA GLY A 192 14.44 9.73 1.99
C GLY A 192 15.77 10.16 1.37
N ALA A 193 16.82 10.15 2.17
CA ALA A 193 18.17 10.35 1.69
C ALA A 193 19.18 9.52 2.49
N THR A 194 20.28 9.14 1.84
CA THR A 194 21.44 8.57 2.53
C THR A 194 22.11 9.62 3.42
N LYS A 195 23.02 9.19 4.31
CA LYS A 195 23.78 10.10 5.20
C LYS A 195 24.56 11.19 4.45
N ASP A 196 25.00 10.90 3.24
CA ASP A 196 25.71 11.83 2.34
C ASP A 196 24.77 12.61 1.40
N GLY A 197 23.44 12.55 1.63
CA GLY A 197 22.45 13.40 0.98
C GLY A 197 21.97 12.92 -0.40
N ARG A 198 22.26 11.67 -0.80
CA ARG A 198 21.72 11.10 -2.04
C ARG A 198 20.25 10.71 -1.84
N THR A 199 19.36 11.18 -2.70
CA THR A 199 17.94 10.86 -2.64
C THR A 199 17.68 9.36 -2.83
N THR A 200 16.81 8.79 -1.99
CA THR A 200 16.38 7.39 -2.01
C THR A 200 14.86 7.31 -2.01
N THR A 201 14.32 6.15 -2.40
CA THR A 201 12.88 5.82 -2.25
C THR A 201 12.69 4.59 -1.38
N LEU A 202 11.57 4.55 -0.64
CA LEU A 202 11.25 3.47 0.31
C LEU A 202 10.53 2.28 -0.33
N GLY A 203 10.36 2.31 -1.65
CA GLY A 203 9.67 1.25 -2.38
C GLY A 203 8.14 1.30 -2.29
N ARG A 204 7.50 0.18 -2.57
CA ARG A 204 6.03 0.08 -2.64
C ARG A 204 5.37 0.45 -1.31
N GLY A 205 4.30 1.25 -1.38
CA GLY A 205 3.61 1.73 -0.17
C GLY A 205 4.40 2.77 0.64
N GLY A 206 5.50 3.30 0.09
CA GLY A 206 6.46 4.14 0.80
C GLY A 206 5.88 5.37 1.49
N SER A 207 4.79 5.98 0.97
CA SER A 207 4.16 7.12 1.65
C SER A 207 3.39 6.70 2.91
N ASP A 208 2.73 5.54 2.91
CA ASP A 208 2.07 4.99 4.09
C ASP A 208 3.12 4.57 5.13
N PHE A 209 4.20 3.95 4.65
CA PHE A 209 5.35 3.59 5.48
C PHE A 209 6.01 4.82 6.11
N SER A 210 6.22 5.90 5.35
CA SER A 210 6.73 7.18 5.90
C SER A 210 5.85 7.73 7.01
N ALA A 211 4.52 7.69 6.83
CA ALA A 211 3.59 8.16 7.84
C ALA A 211 3.62 7.31 9.11
N ALA A 212 3.70 5.98 8.96
CA ALA A 212 3.79 5.05 10.09
C ALA A 212 5.10 5.23 10.86
N LEU A 213 6.24 5.36 10.17
CA LEU A 213 7.54 5.62 10.79
C LEU A 213 7.56 6.95 11.55
N LEU A 214 7.14 8.04 10.89
CA LEU A 214 7.10 9.38 11.51
C LEU A 214 6.17 9.39 12.73
N GLY A 215 5.00 8.73 12.66
CA GLY A 215 4.10 8.57 13.79
C GLY A 215 4.73 7.76 14.93
N ALA A 216 5.44 6.68 14.61
CA ALA A 216 6.14 5.85 15.59
C ALA A 216 7.30 6.60 16.29
N TRP A 217 8.13 7.35 15.54
CA TRP A 217 9.22 8.15 16.11
C TRP A 217 8.74 9.38 16.92
N LEU A 218 7.56 9.91 16.58
CA LEU A 218 6.91 10.94 17.39
C LEU A 218 6.25 10.38 18.65
N ASN A 219 6.00 9.06 18.68
CA ASN A 219 5.16 8.38 19.66
C ASN A 219 3.76 9.01 19.71
N ASP A 220 3.16 9.14 18.52
CA ASP A 220 1.88 9.82 18.33
C ASP A 220 0.71 8.94 18.83
N ASN A 221 -0.46 9.56 19.03
CA ASN A 221 -1.66 8.88 19.50
C ASN A 221 -2.43 8.17 18.40
N SER A 222 -2.21 8.53 17.13
CA SER A 222 -2.89 7.92 15.98
C SER A 222 -2.19 8.24 14.67
N ILE A 223 -2.36 7.34 13.70
CA ILE A 223 -1.96 7.54 12.32
C ILE A 223 -3.22 7.48 11.45
N GLN A 224 -3.45 8.50 10.62
CA GLN A 224 -4.59 8.58 9.73
C GLN A 224 -4.13 8.45 8.28
N ILE A 225 -4.61 7.42 7.57
CA ILE A 225 -4.36 7.17 6.16
C ILE A 225 -5.61 7.57 5.37
N TRP A 226 -5.54 8.72 4.71
CA TRP A 226 -6.61 9.26 3.88
C TRP A 226 -6.44 8.78 2.43
N THR A 227 -7.43 8.07 1.93
CA THR A 227 -7.45 7.44 0.60
C THR A 227 -8.80 7.73 -0.10
N ASP A 228 -9.11 7.01 -1.16
CA ASP A 228 -10.35 7.15 -1.97
C ASP A 228 -11.39 6.05 -1.69
N VAL A 229 -11.21 5.27 -0.62
CA VAL A 229 -12.15 4.23 -0.19
C VAL A 229 -12.64 4.48 1.24
N ASP A 230 -13.88 4.06 1.56
CA ASP A 230 -14.53 4.29 2.86
C ASP A 230 -13.99 3.37 3.99
N GLY A 231 -12.73 2.96 3.90
CA GLY A 231 -12.08 2.03 4.82
C GLY A 231 -11.78 0.68 4.18
N VAL A 232 -11.46 -0.30 5.00
CA VAL A 232 -11.27 -1.69 4.57
C VAL A 232 -12.64 -2.32 4.36
N MET A 233 -12.84 -2.99 3.22
CA MET A 233 -14.14 -3.53 2.82
C MET A 233 -14.23 -5.03 3.09
N THR A 234 -15.45 -5.54 3.26
CA THR A 234 -15.73 -6.98 3.39
C THR A 234 -15.29 -7.80 2.18
N THR A 235 -15.22 -7.18 1.01
CA THR A 235 -14.58 -7.67 -0.22
C THR A 235 -14.41 -6.51 -1.20
N ASP A 236 -13.84 -6.77 -2.39
CA ASP A 236 -13.74 -5.75 -3.46
C ASP A 236 -15.15 -5.37 -3.97
N PRO A 237 -15.56 -4.10 -3.85
CA PRO A 237 -16.90 -3.65 -4.30
C PRO A 237 -17.10 -3.78 -5.81
N ARG A 238 -16.03 -3.96 -6.60
CA ARG A 238 -16.13 -4.27 -8.04
C ARG A 238 -16.57 -5.70 -8.30
N LEU A 239 -16.37 -6.61 -7.34
CA LEU A 239 -16.85 -8.00 -7.40
C LEU A 239 -18.23 -8.15 -6.77
N VAL A 240 -18.46 -7.46 -5.65
CA VAL A 240 -19.73 -7.47 -4.89
C VAL A 240 -20.11 -6.04 -4.52
N PRO A 241 -21.07 -5.42 -5.24
CA PRO A 241 -21.49 -4.05 -4.96
C PRO A 241 -22.02 -3.82 -3.53
N GLU A 242 -22.52 -4.86 -2.88
CA GLU A 242 -23.04 -4.85 -1.50
C GLU A 242 -21.93 -4.93 -0.45
N ALA A 243 -20.65 -4.91 -0.85
CA ALA A 243 -19.52 -4.89 0.07
C ALA A 243 -19.63 -3.71 1.07
N ARG A 244 -19.33 -3.99 2.34
CA ARG A 244 -19.51 -3.06 3.47
C ARG A 244 -18.16 -2.68 4.05
N SER A 245 -18.04 -1.47 4.60
CA SER A 245 -16.85 -1.06 5.34
C SER A 245 -16.79 -1.74 6.71
N ILE A 246 -15.61 -2.19 7.09
CA ILE A 246 -15.30 -2.81 8.38
C ILE A 246 -14.84 -1.72 9.33
N ARG A 247 -15.48 -1.57 10.48
CA ARG A 247 -15.17 -0.50 11.44
C ARG A 247 -13.89 -0.72 12.22
N VAL A 248 -13.62 -1.96 12.60
CA VAL A 248 -12.46 -2.29 13.44
C VAL A 248 -11.83 -3.61 13.00
N MET A 249 -10.52 -3.61 12.92
CA MET A 249 -9.69 -4.78 12.61
C MET A 249 -8.47 -4.83 13.53
N THR A 250 -7.93 -6.03 13.72
CA THR A 250 -6.59 -6.20 14.30
C THR A 250 -5.51 -5.94 13.24
N PHE A 251 -4.29 -5.64 13.70
CA PHE A 251 -3.14 -5.52 12.79
C PHE A 251 -2.86 -6.82 12.02
N SER A 252 -3.07 -7.97 12.66
CA SER A 252 -2.88 -9.27 12.00
C SER A 252 -3.87 -9.50 10.86
N GLU A 253 -5.15 -9.19 11.07
CA GLU A 253 -6.18 -9.27 10.02
C GLU A 253 -5.89 -8.31 8.86
N ALA A 254 -5.48 -7.06 9.16
CA ALA A 254 -5.13 -6.08 8.16
C ALA A 254 -3.89 -6.48 7.34
N ALA A 255 -2.88 -7.07 7.99
CA ALA A 255 -1.68 -7.58 7.32
C ALA A 255 -2.01 -8.75 6.38
N GLU A 256 -2.86 -9.68 6.81
CA GLU A 256 -3.31 -10.82 6.00
C GLU A 256 -4.08 -10.35 4.75
N LEU A 257 -5.02 -9.41 4.93
CA LEU A 257 -5.75 -8.79 3.81
C LEU A 257 -4.83 -8.11 2.81
N ALA A 258 -3.86 -7.36 3.31
CA ALA A 258 -2.93 -6.64 2.46
C ALA A 258 -2.03 -7.58 1.64
N TYR A 259 -1.56 -8.68 2.25
CA TYR A 259 -0.79 -9.71 1.57
C TYR A 259 -1.59 -10.40 0.45
N LEU A 260 -2.87 -10.62 0.68
CA LEU A 260 -3.78 -11.29 -0.26
C LEU A 260 -4.37 -10.35 -1.33
N GLY A 261 -3.82 -9.15 -1.48
CA GLY A 261 -4.11 -8.25 -2.60
C GLY A 261 -5.18 -7.20 -2.34
N ALA A 262 -5.67 -7.07 -1.11
CA ALA A 262 -6.47 -5.91 -0.73
C ALA A 262 -5.60 -4.64 -0.79
N LYS A 263 -5.88 -3.75 -1.74
CA LYS A 263 -5.02 -2.58 -2.07
C LYS A 263 -5.10 -1.43 -1.05
N VAL A 264 -5.53 -1.68 0.18
CA VAL A 264 -5.78 -0.61 1.15
C VAL A 264 -4.50 -0.20 1.87
N LEU A 265 -3.68 -1.18 2.30
CA LEU A 265 -2.41 -0.95 3.00
C LEU A 265 -1.42 -2.06 2.61
N HIS A 266 -0.11 -1.80 2.66
CA HIS A 266 0.90 -2.85 2.54
C HIS A 266 1.29 -3.34 3.95
N PRO A 267 1.49 -4.66 4.19
CA PRO A 267 1.79 -5.17 5.52
C PRO A 267 2.97 -4.48 6.19
N ASP A 268 4.07 -4.27 5.45
CA ASP A 268 5.28 -3.64 5.97
C ASP A 268 5.05 -2.17 6.37
N THR A 269 4.02 -1.53 5.80
CA THR A 269 3.77 -0.10 6.07
C THR A 269 3.11 0.15 7.43
N ILE A 270 2.46 -0.85 8.02
CA ILE A 270 1.82 -0.74 9.34
C ILE A 270 2.69 -1.31 10.47
N ALA A 271 3.77 -2.01 10.15
CA ALA A 271 4.66 -2.61 11.14
C ALA A 271 5.19 -1.62 12.21
N PRO A 272 5.62 -0.38 11.87
CA PRO A 272 6.04 0.60 12.88
C PRO A 272 4.91 0.99 13.85
N ALA A 273 3.68 1.12 13.34
CA ALA A 273 2.52 1.42 14.16
C ALA A 273 2.17 0.26 15.10
N LEU A 274 2.24 -0.99 14.59
CA LEU A 274 2.05 -2.20 15.40
C LEU A 274 3.06 -2.28 16.54
N GLN A 275 4.34 -2.07 16.28
CA GLN A 275 5.41 -2.13 17.29
C GLN A 275 5.20 -1.13 18.45
N LYS A 276 4.60 0.02 18.16
CA LYS A 276 4.30 1.07 19.14
C LYS A 276 2.86 1.03 19.64
N ASN A 277 2.06 0.06 19.18
CA ASN A 277 0.63 -0.05 19.46
C ASN A 277 -0.16 1.24 19.15
N ILE A 278 0.21 1.93 18.07
CA ILE A 278 -0.45 3.16 17.63
C ILE A 278 -1.60 2.79 16.68
N PRO A 279 -2.85 3.17 16.96
CA PRO A 279 -3.98 2.86 16.09
C PRO A 279 -3.85 3.56 14.74
N VAL A 280 -4.16 2.82 13.66
CA VAL A 280 -4.15 3.33 12.29
C VAL A 280 -5.60 3.45 11.81
N TYR A 281 -5.96 4.64 11.34
CA TYR A 281 -7.27 4.92 10.76
C TYR A 281 -7.16 4.96 9.24
N VAL A 282 -8.00 4.20 8.56
CA VAL A 282 -8.17 4.24 7.10
C VAL A 282 -9.44 5.01 6.80
N LEU A 283 -9.32 6.16 6.16
CA LEU A 283 -10.37 7.17 6.03
C LEU A 283 -10.51 7.61 4.57
N ASN A 284 -11.70 7.99 4.16
CA ASN A 284 -11.97 8.49 2.82
C ASN A 284 -11.83 10.02 2.74
N SER A 285 -10.90 10.50 1.92
CA SER A 285 -10.71 11.93 1.70
C SER A 285 -11.82 12.59 0.87
N LEU A 286 -12.59 11.78 0.11
CA LEU A 286 -13.75 12.26 -0.66
C LEU A 286 -15.03 12.28 0.20
N HIS A 287 -15.11 11.40 1.20
CA HIS A 287 -16.22 11.29 2.15
C HIS A 287 -15.69 11.39 3.60
N PRO A 288 -15.21 12.57 4.03
CA PRO A 288 -14.48 12.72 5.29
C PRO A 288 -15.34 12.53 6.55
N ASP A 289 -16.65 12.43 6.40
CA ASP A 289 -17.60 12.16 7.48
C ASP A 289 -17.89 10.64 7.63
N ALA A 290 -17.43 9.81 6.69
CA ALA A 290 -17.45 8.36 6.83
C ALA A 290 -16.55 7.91 7.97
N LYS A 291 -16.98 6.90 8.74
CA LYS A 291 -16.25 6.46 9.94
C LYS A 291 -14.92 5.78 9.61
N GLY A 292 -14.84 5.15 8.43
CA GLY A 292 -13.66 4.39 8.00
C GLY A 292 -13.40 3.15 8.84
N THR A 293 -12.15 2.68 8.80
CA THR A 293 -11.68 1.50 9.55
C THR A 293 -10.61 1.91 10.55
N ILE A 294 -10.70 1.38 11.77
CA ILE A 294 -9.65 1.47 12.79
C ILE A 294 -8.90 0.15 12.82
N ILE A 295 -7.59 0.20 12.66
CA ILE A 295 -6.70 -0.95 12.82
C ILE A 295 -5.98 -0.79 14.16
N THR A 296 -6.20 -1.75 15.08
CA THR A 296 -5.68 -1.66 16.45
C THR A 296 -5.63 -3.02 17.11
N ASN A 297 -4.75 -3.17 18.10
CA ASN A 297 -4.77 -4.30 19.04
C ASN A 297 -5.27 -3.89 20.43
N ASP A 298 -5.81 -2.69 20.59
CA ASP A 298 -6.36 -2.20 21.86
C ASP A 298 -7.61 -3.01 22.27
N PRO A 299 -7.58 -3.77 23.37
CA PRO A 299 -8.71 -4.62 23.80
C PRO A 299 -9.99 -3.81 24.09
N GLU A 300 -9.88 -2.56 24.55
CA GLU A 300 -11.05 -1.71 24.83
C GLU A 300 -11.80 -1.35 23.54
N ARG A 301 -11.05 -1.09 22.45
CA ARG A 301 -11.63 -0.79 21.13
C ARG A 301 -12.15 -2.03 20.42
N LEU A 302 -11.61 -3.21 20.76
CA LEU A 302 -12.05 -4.50 20.22
C LEU A 302 -13.20 -5.09 21.05
N SER A 303 -13.42 -4.64 22.30
CA SER A 303 -14.44 -5.16 23.19
C SER A 303 -15.84 -4.96 22.60
N GLY A 304 -16.62 -6.04 22.55
CA GLY A 304 -17.95 -6.07 21.92
C GLY A 304 -17.95 -6.13 20.39
N MET A 305 -16.77 -6.19 19.75
CA MET A 305 -16.60 -6.28 18.28
C MET A 305 -15.80 -7.53 17.84
N SER A 306 -15.30 -8.32 18.79
CA SER A 306 -14.66 -9.61 18.53
C SER A 306 -15.66 -10.71 18.85
N TYR A 307 -16.01 -11.49 17.84
CA TYR A 307 -16.86 -12.68 17.98
C TYR A 307 -16.06 -13.86 17.46
N GLU A 308 -15.93 -14.89 18.26
CA GLU A 308 -15.23 -16.12 17.88
C GLU A 308 -15.82 -16.68 16.58
N GLY A 309 -14.97 -16.85 15.56
CA GLY A 309 -15.38 -17.32 14.24
C GLY A 309 -16.04 -16.29 13.34
N LEU A 310 -15.96 -15.01 13.67
CA LEU A 310 -16.48 -13.95 12.83
C LEU A 310 -15.63 -13.75 11.56
N VAL A 311 -16.25 -13.99 10.42
CA VAL A 311 -15.67 -13.62 9.11
C VAL A 311 -15.80 -12.12 8.93
N LYS A 312 -14.69 -11.44 8.64
CA LYS A 312 -14.63 -9.99 8.43
C LYS A 312 -14.45 -9.60 6.97
N SER A 313 -13.69 -10.38 6.21
CA SER A 313 -13.42 -10.04 4.81
C SER A 313 -13.16 -11.28 3.95
N ILE A 314 -13.36 -11.11 2.63
CA ILE A 314 -13.01 -12.06 1.59
C ILE A 314 -12.05 -11.37 0.64
N ALA A 315 -10.79 -11.82 0.63
CA ALA A 315 -9.75 -11.32 -0.27
C ALA A 315 -9.61 -12.20 -1.51
N VAL A 316 -9.19 -11.59 -2.63
CA VAL A 316 -8.96 -12.29 -3.90
C VAL A 316 -7.63 -11.84 -4.49
N LYS A 317 -6.79 -12.81 -4.84
CA LYS A 317 -5.56 -12.58 -5.60
C LYS A 317 -5.63 -13.34 -6.92
N LYS A 318 -5.78 -12.59 -8.01
CA LYS A 318 -5.81 -13.09 -9.39
C LYS A 318 -4.41 -13.18 -9.99
N GLY A 319 -4.31 -13.80 -11.18
CA GLY A 319 -3.05 -13.92 -11.92
C GLY A 319 -2.09 -14.90 -11.26
N GLN A 320 -2.63 -15.96 -10.70
CA GLN A 320 -1.87 -17.04 -10.08
C GLN A 320 -1.81 -18.24 -11.00
N CYS A 321 -0.79 -19.07 -10.81
CA CYS A 321 -0.77 -20.44 -11.34
C CYS A 321 -0.48 -21.44 -10.21
N ILE A 322 -0.94 -22.68 -10.40
CA ILE A 322 -0.56 -23.81 -9.55
C ILE A 322 0.57 -24.55 -10.25
N ILE A 323 1.63 -24.83 -9.52
CA ILE A 323 2.69 -25.74 -9.95
C ILE A 323 2.55 -27.01 -9.13
N ASN A 324 2.19 -28.11 -9.81
CA ASN A 324 2.10 -29.44 -9.22
C ASN A 324 3.40 -30.20 -9.52
N ILE A 325 4.10 -30.64 -8.49
CA ILE A 325 5.34 -31.40 -8.60
C ILE A 325 5.12 -32.78 -7.98
N ARG A 326 5.23 -33.82 -8.79
CA ARG A 326 5.10 -35.20 -8.34
C ARG A 326 6.44 -35.91 -8.39
N SER A 327 6.83 -36.53 -7.28
CA SER A 327 8.10 -37.26 -7.23
C SER A 327 8.04 -38.42 -6.24
N ASN A 328 8.24 -39.64 -6.76
CA ASN A 328 8.38 -40.83 -5.91
C ASN A 328 9.61 -40.74 -4.98
N ARG A 329 10.57 -39.84 -5.30
CA ARG A 329 11.77 -39.58 -4.46
C ARG A 329 11.43 -38.84 -3.18
N MET A 330 10.24 -38.26 -3.05
CA MET A 330 9.79 -37.52 -1.87
C MET A 330 9.51 -38.46 -0.70
N MET A 331 9.00 -39.66 -0.99
CA MET A 331 8.63 -40.64 0.05
C MET A 331 9.86 -41.05 0.88
N GLY A 332 9.83 -40.77 2.17
CA GLY A 332 10.90 -41.14 3.12
C GLY A 332 12.25 -40.45 2.92
N ARG A 333 12.38 -39.47 2.01
CA ARG A 333 13.62 -38.73 1.76
C ARG A 333 13.68 -37.44 2.57
N HIS A 334 14.74 -37.31 3.37
CA HIS A 334 15.05 -36.04 4.04
C HIS A 334 15.56 -35.01 3.02
N GLY A 335 15.17 -33.74 3.18
CA GLY A 335 15.70 -32.62 2.41
C GLY A 335 15.02 -32.32 1.07
N PHE A 336 14.00 -33.09 0.65
CA PHE A 336 13.28 -32.84 -0.61
C PHE A 336 12.70 -31.40 -0.69
N MET A 337 12.06 -30.96 0.39
CA MET A 337 11.49 -29.62 0.44
C MET A 337 12.57 -28.51 0.38
N ASN A 338 13.74 -28.77 0.98
CA ASN A 338 14.87 -27.83 0.86
C ASN A 338 15.32 -27.71 -0.60
N GLU A 339 15.54 -28.85 -1.28
CA GLU A 339 15.94 -28.89 -2.69
C GLU A 339 14.92 -28.14 -3.57
N LEU A 340 13.62 -28.31 -3.30
CA LEU A 340 12.55 -27.63 -4.01
C LEU A 340 12.56 -26.11 -3.80
N PHE A 341 12.63 -25.65 -2.55
CA PHE A 341 12.62 -24.22 -2.25
C PHE A 341 13.91 -23.50 -2.64
N ASP A 342 15.06 -24.21 -2.67
CA ASP A 342 16.32 -23.67 -3.19
C ASP A 342 16.19 -23.29 -4.68
N VAL A 343 15.38 -24.03 -5.45
CA VAL A 343 15.09 -23.67 -6.86
C VAL A 343 14.32 -22.35 -6.89
N PHE A 344 13.21 -22.22 -6.19
CA PHE A 344 12.43 -20.97 -6.17
C PHE A 344 13.26 -19.78 -5.68
N SER A 345 14.10 -19.99 -4.67
CA SER A 345 15.00 -18.95 -4.14
C SER A 345 16.02 -18.46 -5.17
N ARG A 346 16.63 -19.37 -5.95
CA ARG A 346 17.59 -18.99 -7.01
C ARG A 346 16.98 -18.08 -8.09
N TYR A 347 15.69 -18.26 -8.37
CA TYR A 347 14.99 -17.47 -9.36
C TYR A 347 14.22 -16.28 -8.77
N GLY A 348 14.32 -16.07 -7.44
CA GLY A 348 13.62 -14.98 -6.75
C GLY A 348 12.09 -15.07 -6.80
N VAL A 349 11.54 -16.30 -6.94
CA VAL A 349 10.09 -16.53 -7.03
C VAL A 349 9.51 -16.81 -5.66
N SER A 350 8.54 -16.01 -5.26
CA SER A 350 7.82 -16.17 -3.99
C SER A 350 6.71 -17.21 -4.12
N VAL A 351 6.68 -18.17 -3.21
CA VAL A 351 5.60 -19.16 -3.08
C VAL A 351 4.57 -18.65 -2.08
N GLU A 352 3.28 -18.69 -2.42
CA GLU A 352 2.23 -18.10 -1.60
C GLU A 352 1.41 -19.13 -0.81
N MET A 353 0.98 -20.20 -1.46
CA MET A 353 0.26 -21.29 -0.84
C MET A 353 0.96 -22.60 -1.16
N ILE A 354 0.99 -23.51 -0.21
CA ILE A 354 1.55 -24.85 -0.39
C ILE A 354 0.61 -25.91 0.17
N SER A 355 0.46 -26.98 -0.56
CA SER A 355 -0.18 -28.21 -0.11
C SER A 355 0.69 -29.41 -0.46
N THR A 356 0.85 -30.34 0.45
CA THR A 356 1.75 -31.48 0.27
C THR A 356 1.03 -32.80 0.53
N SER A 357 1.41 -33.84 -0.22
CA SER A 357 1.11 -35.22 0.08
C SER A 357 2.43 -36.02 0.25
N GLU A 358 2.36 -37.33 0.33
CA GLU A 358 3.55 -38.17 0.44
C GLU A 358 4.43 -38.17 -0.82
N VAL A 359 3.86 -37.88 -1.98
CA VAL A 359 4.53 -38.00 -3.30
C VAL A 359 4.33 -36.76 -4.19
N SER A 360 3.63 -35.71 -3.70
CA SER A 360 3.39 -34.53 -4.49
C SER A 360 3.37 -33.25 -3.64
N VAL A 361 3.77 -32.15 -4.27
CA VAL A 361 3.70 -30.80 -3.73
C VAL A 361 2.98 -29.92 -4.74
N SER A 362 1.94 -29.23 -4.31
CA SER A 362 1.23 -28.20 -5.07
C SER A 362 1.52 -26.84 -4.48
N LEU A 363 1.92 -25.88 -5.30
CA LEU A 363 2.33 -24.53 -4.88
C LEU A 363 1.59 -23.50 -5.74
N THR A 364 1.24 -22.35 -5.15
CA THR A 364 0.80 -21.20 -5.94
C THR A 364 1.90 -20.16 -6.04
N VAL A 365 2.08 -19.60 -7.22
CA VAL A 365 3.00 -18.49 -7.51
C VAL A 365 2.31 -17.49 -8.44
N ASP A 366 2.83 -16.26 -8.51
CA ASP A 366 2.37 -15.27 -9.49
C ASP A 366 2.69 -15.76 -10.90
N ASP A 367 1.70 -15.80 -11.78
CA ASP A 367 1.80 -16.34 -13.15
C ASP A 367 2.84 -15.61 -14.03
N LYS A 368 3.28 -14.41 -13.63
CA LYS A 368 4.29 -13.62 -14.32
C LYS A 368 5.70 -13.78 -13.75
N SER A 369 5.85 -14.49 -12.65
CA SER A 369 7.11 -14.52 -11.89
C SER A 369 8.02 -15.69 -12.21
N PHE A 370 7.62 -16.61 -13.09
CA PHE A 370 8.46 -17.78 -13.43
C PHE A 370 8.96 -17.78 -14.87
N SER A 371 10.13 -18.36 -15.05
CA SER A 371 10.81 -18.50 -16.34
C SER A 371 10.84 -19.96 -16.81
N ASN A 372 11.17 -20.15 -18.08
CA ASN A 372 11.36 -21.51 -18.62
C ASN A 372 12.51 -22.26 -17.92
N GLU A 373 13.54 -21.54 -17.49
CA GLU A 373 14.69 -22.09 -16.75
C GLU A 373 14.27 -22.63 -15.40
N LEU A 374 13.43 -21.90 -14.65
CA LEU A 374 12.82 -22.38 -13.40
C LEU A 374 12.08 -23.69 -13.61
N ILE A 375 11.24 -23.79 -14.68
CA ILE A 375 10.48 -24.99 -14.99
C ILE A 375 11.41 -26.18 -15.30
N GLN A 376 12.52 -25.97 -16.02
CA GLN A 376 13.49 -27.01 -16.31
C GLN A 376 14.18 -27.53 -15.04
N ASP A 377 14.57 -26.61 -14.15
CA ASP A 377 15.16 -27.00 -12.87
C ASP A 377 14.18 -27.79 -11.99
N LEU A 378 12.91 -27.37 -11.93
CA LEU A 378 11.87 -28.11 -11.21
C LEU A 378 11.64 -29.53 -11.82
N LYS A 379 11.69 -29.68 -13.16
CA LYS A 379 11.60 -30.98 -13.83
C LYS A 379 12.74 -31.93 -13.47
N SER A 380 13.89 -31.43 -13.03
CA SER A 380 14.97 -32.28 -12.53
C SER A 380 14.65 -32.94 -11.17
N ILE A 381 13.72 -32.36 -10.42
CA ILE A 381 13.28 -32.81 -9.09
C ILE A 381 12.11 -33.81 -9.21
N GLY A 382 11.19 -33.58 -10.14
CA GLY A 382 9.99 -34.43 -10.33
C GLY A 382 9.22 -34.10 -11.60
N ASP A 383 8.10 -34.79 -11.80
CA ASP A 383 7.16 -34.48 -12.88
C ASP A 383 6.42 -33.18 -12.54
N VAL A 384 6.46 -32.20 -13.44
CA VAL A 384 5.90 -30.84 -13.24
C VAL A 384 4.70 -30.63 -14.16
N GLU A 385 3.56 -30.30 -13.57
CA GLU A 385 2.35 -29.85 -14.24
C GLU A 385 2.00 -28.42 -13.78
N ILE A 386 1.58 -27.55 -14.70
CA ILE A 386 1.26 -26.16 -14.40
C ILE A 386 -0.18 -25.87 -14.82
N GLU A 387 -0.97 -25.32 -13.88
CA GLU A 387 -2.33 -24.87 -14.11
C GLU A 387 -2.35 -23.34 -14.05
N HIS A 388 -2.60 -22.70 -15.19
CA HIS A 388 -2.72 -21.25 -15.32
C HIS A 388 -4.15 -20.75 -15.06
N ASN A 389 -4.32 -19.41 -14.99
CA ASN A 389 -5.63 -18.75 -14.85
C ASN A 389 -6.38 -19.18 -13.58
N VAL A 390 -5.68 -19.26 -12.48
CA VAL A 390 -6.27 -19.50 -11.17
C VAL A 390 -6.16 -18.26 -10.28
N ALA A 391 -7.00 -18.24 -9.26
CA ALA A 391 -7.00 -17.19 -8.25
C ALA A 391 -7.07 -17.79 -6.85
N THR A 392 -6.33 -17.18 -5.93
CA THR A 392 -6.47 -17.47 -4.50
C THR A 392 -7.61 -16.63 -3.93
N VAL A 393 -8.54 -17.27 -3.24
CA VAL A 393 -9.61 -16.66 -2.46
C VAL A 393 -9.37 -17.01 -1.00
N SER A 394 -9.42 -16.00 -0.13
CA SER A 394 -9.16 -16.17 1.30
C SER A 394 -10.27 -15.54 2.12
N VAL A 395 -10.82 -16.33 3.04
CA VAL A 395 -11.77 -15.87 4.05
C VAL A 395 -10.98 -15.47 5.29
N ILE A 396 -11.11 -14.22 5.72
CA ILE A 396 -10.35 -13.64 6.83
C ILE A 396 -11.30 -13.23 7.95
N GLY A 397 -10.91 -13.51 9.18
CA GLY A 397 -11.69 -13.17 10.34
C GLY A 397 -11.03 -13.59 11.65
N ASP A 398 -11.76 -13.44 12.74
CA ASP A 398 -11.24 -13.68 14.07
C ASP A 398 -11.31 -15.17 14.43
N ASN A 399 -10.15 -15.73 14.85
CA ASN A 399 -10.01 -17.09 15.39
C ASN A 399 -10.71 -18.19 14.56
N LEU A 400 -10.64 -18.11 13.23
CA LEU A 400 -11.36 -19.03 12.31
C LEU A 400 -10.92 -20.49 12.48
N ARG A 401 -9.63 -20.71 12.79
CA ARG A 401 -9.08 -22.07 12.97
C ARG A 401 -9.74 -22.82 14.11
N MET A 402 -10.02 -22.13 15.22
CA MET A 402 -10.57 -22.76 16.44
C MET A 402 -12.10 -22.72 16.47
N SER A 403 -12.72 -21.95 15.56
CA SER A 403 -14.18 -21.75 15.55
C SER A 403 -14.90 -22.91 14.90
N ARG A 404 -15.82 -23.53 15.65
CA ARG A 404 -16.60 -24.68 15.19
C ARG A 404 -17.58 -24.29 14.10
N GLY A 405 -17.65 -25.09 13.06
CA GLY A 405 -18.65 -24.93 11.99
C GLY A 405 -18.30 -23.93 10.89
N VAL A 406 -17.32 -23.02 11.09
CA VAL A 406 -16.95 -22.00 10.09
C VAL A 406 -16.49 -22.63 8.79
N ALA A 407 -15.59 -23.62 8.83
CA ALA A 407 -15.16 -24.33 7.64
C ALA A 407 -16.33 -25.01 6.91
N GLY A 408 -17.25 -25.61 7.65
CA GLY A 408 -18.47 -26.21 7.07
C GLY A 408 -19.33 -25.21 6.33
N ARG A 409 -19.52 -24.01 6.87
CA ARG A 409 -20.23 -22.89 6.22
C ARG A 409 -19.52 -22.44 4.96
N ILE A 410 -18.18 -22.21 5.01
CA ILE A 410 -17.37 -21.82 3.86
C ILE A 410 -17.57 -22.83 2.72
N PHE A 411 -17.33 -24.11 2.95
CA PHE A 411 -17.42 -25.13 1.90
C PHE A 411 -18.84 -25.39 1.44
N SER A 412 -19.86 -25.22 2.30
CA SER A 412 -21.26 -25.29 1.90
C SER A 412 -21.66 -24.15 0.96
N ALA A 413 -21.17 -22.96 1.18
CA ALA A 413 -21.36 -21.81 0.27
C ALA A 413 -20.71 -22.05 -1.09
N LEU A 414 -19.60 -22.83 -1.13
CA LEU A 414 -18.82 -23.13 -2.34
C LEU A 414 -19.19 -24.45 -3.02
N LYS A 415 -20.30 -25.09 -2.65
CA LYS A 415 -20.71 -26.41 -3.18
C LYS A 415 -20.77 -26.52 -4.71
N ASN A 416 -20.95 -25.40 -5.42
CA ASN A 416 -21.01 -25.32 -6.89
C ASN A 416 -19.73 -24.75 -7.52
N VAL A 417 -18.64 -24.61 -6.76
CA VAL A 417 -17.34 -24.08 -7.19
C VAL A 417 -16.31 -25.20 -7.04
N ASN A 418 -15.49 -25.41 -8.05
CA ASN A 418 -14.44 -26.43 -8.01
C ASN A 418 -13.19 -25.88 -7.32
N LEU A 419 -12.88 -26.41 -6.13
CA LEU A 419 -11.68 -26.01 -5.36
C LEU A 419 -10.47 -26.83 -5.82
N ARG A 420 -9.44 -26.15 -6.33
CA ARG A 420 -8.18 -26.76 -6.79
C ARG A 420 -7.22 -27.08 -5.64
N MET A 421 -7.13 -26.15 -4.68
CA MET A 421 -6.32 -26.28 -3.45
C MET A 421 -7.08 -25.70 -2.27
N ILE A 422 -6.79 -26.18 -1.07
CA ILE A 422 -7.30 -25.65 0.20
C ILE A 422 -6.13 -25.55 1.15
N SER A 423 -6.01 -24.42 1.84
CA SER A 423 -5.07 -24.19 2.95
C SER A 423 -5.84 -23.74 4.18
N GLN A 424 -5.80 -24.55 5.23
CA GLN A 424 -6.39 -24.27 6.51
C GLN A 424 -5.47 -24.80 7.61
N GLY A 425 -5.35 -24.05 8.72
CA GLY A 425 -4.61 -24.49 9.89
C GLY A 425 -3.25 -23.82 10.11
N ALA A 426 -2.60 -23.27 9.07
CA ALA A 426 -1.36 -22.52 9.21
C ALA A 426 -1.60 -21.15 9.87
N SER A 427 -2.70 -20.48 9.52
CA SER A 427 -3.14 -19.21 10.11
C SER A 427 -4.37 -19.44 11.01
N GLU A 428 -4.47 -18.67 12.11
CA GLU A 428 -5.64 -18.69 12.98
C GLU A 428 -6.79 -17.86 12.42
N ILE A 429 -6.47 -16.92 11.53
CA ILE A 429 -7.38 -15.88 11.03
C ILE A 429 -7.72 -16.02 9.54
N ASN A 430 -7.19 -17.05 8.85
CA ASN A 430 -7.35 -17.22 7.41
C ASN A 430 -7.73 -18.67 7.05
N VAL A 431 -8.66 -18.80 6.09
CA VAL A 431 -8.93 -20.04 5.34
C VAL A 431 -8.82 -19.69 3.86
N GLY A 432 -7.79 -20.20 3.20
CA GLY A 432 -7.50 -19.95 1.79
C GLY A 432 -7.85 -21.13 0.90
N PHE A 433 -8.26 -20.85 -0.32
CA PHE A 433 -8.49 -21.86 -1.36
C PHE A 433 -8.23 -21.28 -2.75
N VAL A 434 -7.95 -22.15 -3.71
CA VAL A 434 -7.68 -21.80 -5.09
C VAL A 434 -8.82 -22.26 -5.98
N VAL A 435 -9.27 -21.35 -6.85
CA VAL A 435 -10.32 -21.57 -7.84
C VAL A 435 -9.86 -21.13 -9.22
N GLU A 436 -10.53 -21.55 -10.29
CA GLU A 436 -10.35 -20.97 -11.62
C GLU A 436 -10.78 -19.49 -11.61
N GLU A 437 -10.06 -18.63 -12.35
CA GLU A 437 -10.36 -17.18 -12.34
C GLU A 437 -11.80 -16.86 -12.75
N GLN A 438 -12.39 -17.65 -13.65
CA GLN A 438 -13.77 -17.49 -14.09
C GLN A 438 -14.80 -17.79 -12.99
N GLU A 439 -14.45 -18.58 -11.98
CA GLU A 439 -15.32 -18.92 -10.84
C GLU A 439 -15.21 -17.93 -9.67
N VAL A 440 -14.24 -17.02 -9.69
CA VAL A 440 -13.98 -16.05 -8.59
C VAL A 440 -15.23 -15.27 -8.22
N VAL A 441 -15.95 -14.69 -9.19
CA VAL A 441 -17.14 -13.88 -8.95
C VAL A 441 -18.23 -14.69 -8.25
N THR A 442 -18.44 -15.94 -8.69
CA THR A 442 -19.41 -16.86 -8.11
C THR A 442 -19.01 -17.22 -6.67
N ALA A 443 -17.76 -17.59 -6.46
CA ALA A 443 -17.24 -17.95 -5.14
C ALA A 443 -17.38 -16.80 -4.12
N VAL A 444 -16.95 -15.59 -4.52
CA VAL A 444 -16.98 -14.41 -3.64
C VAL A 444 -18.42 -13.99 -3.32
N ASN A 445 -19.32 -13.98 -4.31
CA ASN A 445 -20.73 -13.67 -4.06
C ASN A 445 -21.41 -14.66 -3.13
N ASN A 446 -21.15 -15.97 -3.31
CA ASN A 446 -21.73 -17.01 -2.46
C ASN A 446 -21.24 -16.85 -1.00
N LEU A 447 -19.94 -16.65 -0.80
CA LEU A 447 -19.36 -16.41 0.50
C LEU A 447 -19.85 -15.11 1.13
N HIS A 448 -19.91 -14.02 0.35
CA HIS A 448 -20.41 -12.75 0.85
C HIS A 448 -21.86 -12.84 1.27
N LYS A 449 -22.69 -13.53 0.50
CA LYS A 449 -24.09 -13.81 0.87
C LYS A 449 -24.20 -14.63 2.13
N GLU A 450 -23.35 -15.64 2.31
CA GLU A 450 -23.36 -16.49 3.51
C GLU A 450 -22.99 -15.73 4.77
N PHE A 451 -21.98 -14.86 4.71
CA PHE A 451 -21.40 -14.26 5.91
C PHE A 451 -21.83 -12.82 6.18
N PHE A 452 -22.34 -12.08 5.18
CA PHE A 452 -22.61 -10.63 5.35
C PHE A 452 -24.05 -10.20 5.04
N SER A 453 -24.98 -11.15 4.79
CA SER A 453 -26.38 -10.82 4.49
C SER A 453 -27.27 -10.72 5.73
N ALA A 454 -26.80 -11.16 6.90
CA ALA A 454 -27.58 -11.10 8.14
C ALA A 454 -27.56 -9.69 8.75
N PRO A 455 -28.72 -9.19 9.26
CA PRO A 455 -28.79 -7.85 9.86
C PRO A 455 -28.10 -7.71 11.22
N GLU A 456 -27.67 -8.81 11.84
CA GLU A 456 -27.22 -8.83 13.24
C GLU A 456 -25.79 -8.28 13.46
N ASP A 457 -24.99 -8.08 12.40
CA ASP A 457 -23.58 -7.66 12.49
C ASP A 457 -23.36 -6.15 12.38
N HIS A 458 -24.36 -5.33 12.70
CA HIS A 458 -24.32 -3.87 12.53
C HIS A 458 -23.24 -3.12 13.33
N ALA A 459 -22.70 -3.72 14.41
CA ALA A 459 -21.67 -3.07 15.23
C ALA A 459 -20.31 -2.99 14.50
N ILE A 460 -19.99 -4.01 13.70
CA ILE A 460 -18.68 -4.18 13.04
C ILE A 460 -18.67 -3.62 11.61
N PHE A 461 -19.82 -3.69 10.93
CA PHE A 461 -19.94 -3.25 9.54
C PHE A 461 -20.78 -1.98 9.41
N GLU A 462 -20.38 -1.08 8.53
CA GLU A 462 -21.25 0.05 8.18
C GLU A 462 -22.43 -0.40 7.34
N THR A 463 -23.58 0.22 7.58
CA THR A 463 -24.78 0.03 6.74
C THR A 463 -24.49 0.61 5.36
N PRO A 464 -24.82 -0.09 4.25
CA PRO A 464 -24.63 0.46 2.89
C PRO A 464 -25.29 1.83 2.75
N ALA A 465 -24.59 2.78 2.14
CA ALA A 465 -25.15 4.08 1.83
C ALA A 465 -26.30 3.88 0.82
N GLY A 466 -27.54 3.95 1.28
CA GLY A 466 -28.75 3.77 0.48
C GLY A 466 -29.90 3.02 1.13
N SER A 467 -29.72 2.51 2.35
CA SER A 467 -30.76 1.79 3.11
C SER A 467 -31.44 2.66 4.19
N ARG A 468 -31.48 3.99 3.98
CA ARG A 468 -32.29 4.90 4.78
C ARG A 468 -33.39 5.52 3.94
#